data_d8141d7310de42e91f36fbbce50d1e28
#
_entry.id   d8141d7310de42e91f36fbbce50d1e28
#
_cell.length_a   1.000
_cell.length_b   1.000
_cell.length_c   1.000
_cell.angle_alpha   90.00
_cell.angle_beta   90.00
_cell.angle_gamma   90.00
#
_symmetry.space_group_name_H-M   'P 1'
#
loop_
_entity.id
_entity.type
_entity.pdbx_description
1 polymer ?
#
loop_
_entity_poly.entity_id
_entity_poly.type
_entity_poly.pdbx_seq_one_letter_code
_entity_poly.pdbx_strand_id
1 'polypeptide(L)'
;MKDLGAYSIDIQLLVTLQMVIAATLGAIIGWERDRAGKSAGTRTMALVGTSSALVVAIGEVLNEGSEFGDPTRALHAVVTGIGFLGAGLIFTIERSREIQGVTTAATVFSTVCMGIAVGLGFY
;
A
#
# COMPACT_ATOMS: atom_id res chain seq x y z
N MET A 1 -1.29 29.06 -4.29
CA MET A 1 -2.13 27.85 -4.19
C MET A 1 -2.54 27.55 -5.63
N LYS A 2 -1.90 26.56 -6.27
CA LYS A 2 -2.32 26.11 -7.60
C LYS A 2 -3.74 25.55 -7.47
N ASP A 3 -4.59 25.95 -8.38
CA ASP A 3 -5.99 25.53 -8.40
C ASP A 3 -6.05 24.01 -8.38
N LEU A 4 -6.67 23.43 -7.35
CA LEU A 4 -6.86 21.99 -7.18
C LEU A 4 -7.70 21.34 -8.32
N GLY A 5 -8.19 22.14 -9.27
CA GLY A 5 -8.84 21.69 -10.50
C GLY A 5 -7.94 21.59 -11.73
N ALA A 6 -6.62 21.82 -11.58
CA ALA A 6 -5.69 21.99 -12.70
C ALA A 6 -4.89 20.72 -13.08
N TYR A 7 -5.07 19.59 -12.39
CA TYR A 7 -4.47 18.35 -12.87
C TYR A 7 -5.25 17.84 -14.08
N SER A 8 -4.53 17.54 -15.15
CA SER A 8 -5.14 17.04 -16.38
C SER A 8 -5.95 15.76 -16.10
N ILE A 9 -7.01 15.57 -16.87
CA ILE A 9 -7.83 14.35 -16.79
C ILE A 9 -6.97 13.10 -16.95
N ASP A 10 -5.92 13.17 -17.76
CA ASP A 10 -4.99 12.07 -18.00
C ASP A 10 -4.27 11.63 -16.72
N ILE A 11 -3.81 12.56 -15.89
CA ILE A 11 -3.18 12.24 -14.59
C ILE A 11 -4.19 11.59 -13.66
N GLN A 12 -5.41 12.11 -13.59
CA GLN A 12 -6.46 11.55 -12.75
C GLN A 12 -6.83 10.13 -13.17
N LEU A 13 -6.92 9.88 -14.47
CA LEU A 13 -7.18 8.55 -15.04
C LEU A 13 -6.03 7.59 -14.74
N LEU A 14 -4.79 8.04 -14.88
CA LEU A 14 -3.60 7.23 -14.57
C LEU A 14 -3.59 6.79 -13.12
N VAL A 15 -3.76 7.73 -12.18
CA VAL A 15 -3.80 7.43 -10.73
C VAL A 15 -4.95 6.47 -10.41
N THR A 16 -6.12 6.69 -11.00
CA THR A 16 -7.27 5.79 -10.81
C THR A 16 -6.97 4.37 -11.32
N LEU A 17 -6.34 4.25 -12.48
CA LEU A 17 -5.92 2.96 -13.04
C LEU A 17 -4.92 2.24 -12.12
N GLN A 18 -3.92 2.96 -11.60
CA GLN A 18 -2.94 2.43 -10.66
C GLN A 18 -3.64 1.91 -9.39
N MET A 19 -4.62 2.65 -8.86
CA MET A 19 -5.41 2.21 -7.71
C MET A 19 -6.16 0.91 -8.01
N VAL A 20 -6.80 0.79 -9.18
CA VAL A 20 -7.54 -0.42 -9.58
C VAL A 20 -6.62 -1.62 -9.73
N ILE A 21 -5.44 -1.43 -10.34
CA ILE A 21 -4.43 -2.48 -10.48
C ILE A 21 -3.96 -2.94 -9.09
N ALA A 22 -3.58 -2.01 -8.21
CA ALA A 22 -3.12 -2.32 -6.86
C ALA A 22 -4.20 -3.00 -6.02
N ALA A 23 -5.46 -2.56 -6.14
CA ALA A 23 -6.61 -3.20 -5.48
C ALA A 23 -6.79 -4.64 -5.93
N THR A 24 -6.72 -4.88 -7.24
CA THR A 24 -6.89 -6.22 -7.83
C THR A 24 -5.78 -7.17 -7.39
N LEU A 25 -4.52 -6.73 -7.44
CA LEU A 25 -3.38 -7.53 -7.00
C LEU A 25 -3.47 -7.83 -5.49
N GLY A 26 -3.79 -6.83 -4.68
CA GLY A 26 -4.02 -7.02 -3.24
C GLY A 26 -5.19 -7.97 -2.96
N ALA A 27 -6.28 -7.85 -3.71
CA ALA A 27 -7.43 -8.74 -3.58
C ALA A 27 -7.08 -10.21 -3.91
N ILE A 28 -6.25 -10.44 -4.92
CA ILE A 28 -5.79 -11.79 -5.29
C ILE A 28 -4.98 -12.41 -4.14
N ILE A 29 -4.04 -11.67 -3.57
CA ILE A 29 -3.27 -12.12 -2.40
C ILE A 29 -4.19 -12.38 -1.21
N GLY A 30 -5.11 -11.47 -0.94
CA GLY A 30 -6.05 -11.59 0.17
C GLY A 30 -7.04 -12.74 -0.01
N TRP A 31 -7.43 -13.05 -1.23
CA TRP A 31 -8.32 -14.18 -1.52
C TRP A 31 -7.67 -15.53 -1.18
N GLU A 32 -6.40 -15.69 -1.50
CA GLU A 32 -5.64 -16.88 -1.07
C GLU A 32 -5.58 -16.97 0.46
N ARG A 33 -5.39 -15.83 1.12
CA ARG A 33 -5.39 -15.71 2.58
C ARG A 33 -6.74 -16.12 3.20
N ASP A 34 -7.84 -15.63 2.65
CA ASP A 34 -9.19 -16.00 3.09
C ASP A 34 -9.42 -17.51 2.94
N ARG A 35 -9.01 -18.10 1.81
CA ARG A 35 -9.12 -19.54 1.57
C ARG A 35 -8.31 -20.37 2.55
N ALA A 36 -7.15 -19.87 2.95
CA ALA A 36 -6.27 -20.52 3.93
C ALA A 36 -6.70 -20.30 5.38
N GLY A 37 -7.80 -19.59 5.64
CA GLY A 37 -8.28 -19.28 6.99
C GLY A 37 -7.35 -18.37 7.78
N LYS A 38 -6.57 -17.53 7.09
CA LYS A 38 -5.61 -16.60 7.69
C LYS A 38 -6.25 -15.23 7.90
N SER A 39 -5.72 -14.47 8.86
CA SER A 39 -6.08 -13.06 9.05
C SER A 39 -5.57 -12.17 7.91
N ALA A 40 -6.14 -10.96 7.80
CA ALA A 40 -5.88 -10.02 6.71
C ALA A 40 -6.18 -10.62 5.33
N GLY A 41 -7.46 -10.76 5.04
CA GLY A 41 -8.02 -11.34 3.80
C GLY A 41 -8.15 -10.33 2.66
N THR A 42 -9.04 -10.65 1.72
CA THR A 42 -9.26 -9.94 0.46
C THR A 42 -9.44 -8.43 0.64
N ARG A 43 -10.34 -8.01 1.54
CA ARG A 43 -10.62 -6.58 1.78
C ARG A 43 -9.40 -5.84 2.31
N THR A 44 -8.73 -6.42 3.30
CA THR A 44 -7.55 -5.81 3.94
C THR A 44 -6.42 -5.65 2.95
N MET A 45 -6.09 -6.69 2.19
CA MET A 45 -5.01 -6.65 1.22
C MET A 45 -5.29 -5.72 0.04
N ALA A 46 -6.55 -5.67 -0.43
CA ALA A 46 -6.95 -4.70 -1.46
C ALA A 46 -6.78 -3.26 -0.97
N LEU A 47 -7.24 -2.96 0.24
CA LEU A 47 -7.10 -1.62 0.83
C LEU A 47 -5.64 -1.23 1.05
N VAL A 48 -4.83 -2.14 1.57
CA VAL A 48 -3.39 -1.90 1.81
C VAL A 48 -2.67 -1.59 0.49
N GLY A 49 -2.88 -2.40 -0.54
CA GLY A 49 -2.28 -2.19 -1.85
C GLY A 49 -2.72 -0.88 -2.49
N THR A 50 -4.03 -0.61 -2.49
CA THR A 50 -4.60 0.62 -3.06
C THR A 50 -4.09 1.87 -2.34
N SER A 51 -4.10 1.87 -1.02
CA SER A 51 -3.66 3.02 -0.21
C SER A 51 -2.18 3.32 -0.44
N SER A 52 -1.35 2.29 -0.53
CA SER A 52 0.09 2.45 -0.81
C SER A 52 0.33 3.03 -2.19
N ALA A 53 -0.36 2.52 -3.21
CA ALA A 53 -0.28 3.04 -4.57
C ALA A 53 -0.74 4.50 -4.65
N LEU A 54 -1.86 4.84 -4.00
CA LEU A 54 -2.41 6.19 -4.00
C LEU A 54 -1.45 7.20 -3.37
N VAL A 55 -0.90 6.90 -2.18
CA VAL A 55 0.02 7.82 -1.49
C VAL A 55 1.26 8.09 -2.32
N VAL A 56 1.80 7.05 -2.95
CA VAL A 56 2.99 7.18 -3.80
C VAL A 56 2.66 7.94 -5.08
N ALA A 57 1.58 7.60 -5.78
CA ALA A 57 1.17 8.28 -7.01
C ALA A 57 0.90 9.77 -6.78
N ILE A 58 0.23 10.13 -5.68
CA ILE A 58 0.03 11.53 -5.31
C ILE A 58 1.36 12.19 -4.95
N GLY A 59 2.25 11.49 -4.26
CA GLY A 59 3.59 11.98 -3.93
C GLY A 59 4.39 12.34 -5.18
N GLU A 60 4.35 11.50 -6.20
CA GLU A 60 4.99 11.75 -7.50
C GLU A 60 4.39 12.99 -8.19
N VAL A 61 3.06 13.05 -8.28
CA VAL A 61 2.36 14.20 -8.91
C VAL A 61 2.68 15.51 -8.21
N LEU A 62 2.75 15.53 -6.89
CA LEU A 62 3.09 16.74 -6.11
C LEU A 62 4.57 17.12 -6.23
N ASN A 63 5.44 16.14 -6.51
CA ASN A 63 6.88 16.35 -6.69
C ASN A 63 7.22 16.87 -8.09
N GLU A 64 6.38 16.62 -9.09
CA GLU A 64 6.52 17.18 -10.43
C GLU A 64 6.46 18.71 -10.39
N GLY A 65 7.59 19.35 -10.68
CA GLY A 65 7.71 20.82 -10.67
C GLY A 65 8.24 21.42 -9.36
N SER A 66 8.73 20.61 -8.44
CA SER A 66 9.45 21.05 -7.24
C SER A 66 10.96 20.90 -7.45
N GLU A 67 11.73 22.01 -7.46
CA GLU A 67 13.19 21.97 -7.56
C GLU A 67 13.87 21.31 -6.34
N PHE A 68 13.15 21.15 -5.24
CA PHE A 68 13.64 20.59 -3.97
C PHE A 68 12.83 19.38 -3.50
N GLY A 69 12.03 18.81 -4.38
CA GLY A 69 11.22 17.64 -4.06
C GLY A 69 12.08 16.39 -3.89
N ASP A 70 11.80 15.63 -2.84
CA ASP A 70 12.41 14.31 -2.62
C ASP A 70 11.37 13.24 -2.95
N PRO A 71 11.50 12.53 -4.08
CA PRO A 71 10.53 11.51 -4.50
C PRO A 71 10.47 10.33 -3.51
N THR A 72 11.48 10.15 -2.67
CA THR A 72 11.52 9.04 -1.71
C THR A 72 10.71 9.30 -0.43
N ARG A 73 10.26 10.53 -0.19
CA ARG A 73 9.54 10.89 1.05
C ARG A 73 8.22 10.11 1.21
N ALA A 74 7.46 9.98 0.13
CA ALA A 74 6.21 9.21 0.14
C ALA A 74 6.48 7.73 0.44
N LEU A 75 7.54 7.16 -0.13
CA LEU A 75 7.98 5.79 0.13
C LEU A 75 8.32 5.59 1.61
N HIS A 76 9.14 6.47 2.18
CA HIS A 76 9.52 6.41 3.59
C HIS A 76 8.30 6.51 4.52
N ALA A 77 7.33 7.39 4.21
CA ALA A 77 6.13 7.55 4.98
C ALA A 77 5.27 6.26 4.98
N VAL A 78 5.09 5.65 3.81
CA VAL A 78 4.31 4.40 3.68
C VAL A 78 5.00 3.26 4.40
N VAL A 79 6.31 3.06 4.20
CA VAL A 79 7.08 1.99 4.84
C VAL A 79 7.10 2.15 6.37
N THR A 80 7.25 3.37 6.86
CA THR A 80 7.19 3.65 8.31
C THR A 80 5.80 3.36 8.88
N GLY A 81 4.75 3.80 8.19
CA GLY A 81 3.36 3.59 8.62
C GLY A 81 2.97 2.10 8.67
N ILE A 82 3.43 1.32 7.70
CA ILE A 82 3.14 -0.12 7.69
C ILE A 82 3.88 -0.87 8.79
N GLY A 83 5.02 -0.37 9.25
CA GLY A 83 5.73 -0.92 10.40
C GLY A 83 4.86 -0.94 11.65
N PHE A 84 4.06 0.12 11.87
CA PHE A 84 3.08 0.19 12.96
C PHE A 84 1.98 -0.87 12.83
N LEU A 85 1.39 -1.03 11.65
CA LEU A 85 0.39 -2.07 11.38
C LEU A 85 1.00 -3.47 11.50
N GLY A 86 2.22 -3.67 10.99
CA GLY A 86 2.95 -4.93 11.10
C GLY A 86 3.19 -5.32 12.56
N ALA A 87 3.61 -4.39 13.39
CA ALA A 87 3.78 -4.62 14.82
C ALA A 87 2.46 -4.98 15.50
N GLY A 88 1.35 -4.32 15.12
CA GLY A 88 0.02 -4.63 15.64
C GLY A 88 -0.53 -6.00 15.23
N LEU A 89 -0.04 -6.55 14.13
CA LEU A 89 -0.43 -7.88 13.65
C LEU A 89 0.31 -9.03 14.35
N ILE A 90 1.46 -8.74 14.95
CA ILE A 90 2.28 -9.72 15.66
C ILE A 90 1.91 -9.71 17.13
N PHE A 91 1.48 -10.84 17.67
CA PHE A 91 1.11 -10.97 19.07
C PHE A 91 1.55 -12.33 19.63
N THR A 92 1.67 -12.36 20.94
CA THR A 92 2.05 -13.57 21.68
C THR A 92 0.86 -14.13 22.43
N ILE A 93 0.63 -15.43 22.31
CA ILE A 93 -0.37 -16.13 23.11
C ILE A 93 0.26 -16.47 24.46
N GLU A 94 -0.23 -15.86 25.56
CA GLU A 94 0.34 -16.00 26.89
C GLU A 94 0.44 -17.45 27.40
N ARG A 95 -0.56 -18.28 27.08
CA ARG A 95 -0.61 -19.69 27.52
C ARG A 95 0.41 -20.59 26.85
N SER A 96 0.76 -20.36 25.59
CA SER A 96 1.65 -21.22 24.80
C SER A 96 3.03 -20.59 24.54
N ARG A 97 3.23 -19.32 24.89
CA ARG A 97 4.41 -18.51 24.49
C ARG A 97 4.67 -18.54 22.97
N GLU A 98 3.64 -18.78 22.19
CA GLU A 98 3.72 -18.86 20.73
C GLU A 98 3.52 -17.47 20.13
N ILE A 99 4.43 -17.08 19.24
CA ILE A 99 4.34 -15.83 18.48
C ILE A 99 3.51 -16.08 17.24
N GLN A 100 2.44 -15.31 17.07
CA GLN A 100 1.55 -15.38 15.90
C GLN A 100 1.54 -14.08 15.10
N GLY A 101 1.06 -14.15 13.86
CA GLY A 101 0.87 -12.99 12.99
C GLY A 101 2.11 -12.58 12.19
N VAL A 102 3.28 -13.20 12.37
CA VAL A 102 4.51 -12.84 11.65
C VAL A 102 4.34 -12.98 10.14
N THR A 103 3.78 -14.12 9.68
CA THR A 103 3.53 -14.33 8.24
C THR A 103 2.50 -13.34 7.70
N THR A 104 1.47 -13.01 8.47
CA THR A 104 0.47 -12.00 8.09
C THR A 104 1.11 -10.63 7.96
N ALA A 105 1.93 -10.22 8.91
CA ALA A 105 2.67 -8.97 8.86
C ALA A 105 3.60 -8.89 7.64
N ALA A 106 4.32 -9.98 7.34
CA ALA A 106 5.17 -10.08 6.16
C ALA A 106 4.37 -9.99 4.85
N THR A 107 3.21 -10.63 4.77
CA THR A 107 2.32 -10.56 3.59
C THR A 107 1.77 -9.15 3.39
N VAL A 108 1.36 -8.48 4.46
CA VAL A 108 0.91 -7.08 4.42
C VAL A 108 2.04 -6.17 3.93
N PHE A 109 3.25 -6.33 4.45
CA PHE A 109 4.42 -5.57 3.99
C PHE A 109 4.71 -5.80 2.49
N SER A 110 4.67 -7.05 2.02
CA SER A 110 4.85 -7.38 0.60
C SER A 110 3.77 -6.74 -0.28
N THR A 111 2.52 -6.71 0.19
CA THR A 111 1.41 -6.06 -0.51
C THR A 111 1.61 -4.55 -0.60
N VAL A 112 2.17 -3.92 0.43
CA VAL A 112 2.56 -2.51 0.41
C VAL A 112 3.65 -2.26 -0.64
N CYS A 113 4.70 -3.07 -0.66
CA CYS A 113 5.79 -2.93 -1.64
C CYS A 113 5.26 -3.03 -3.08
N MET A 114 4.33 -3.95 -3.32
CA MET A 114 3.66 -4.09 -4.61
C MET A 114 2.81 -2.85 -4.95
N GLY A 115 2.05 -2.33 -3.99
CA GLY A 115 1.29 -1.08 -4.15
C GLY A 115 2.20 0.11 -4.47
N ILE A 116 3.34 0.23 -3.79
CA ILE A 116 4.37 1.24 -4.08
C ILE A 116 4.84 1.11 -5.53
N ALA A 117 5.19 -0.09 -5.97
CA ALA A 117 5.66 -0.32 -7.35
C ALA A 117 4.62 0.12 -8.37
N VAL A 118 3.35 -0.25 -8.18
CA VAL A 118 2.25 0.17 -9.05
C VAL A 118 2.09 1.70 -9.04
N GLY A 119 2.17 2.33 -7.87
CA GLY A 119 2.09 3.79 -7.72
C GLY A 119 3.20 4.53 -8.45
N LEU A 120 4.38 3.92 -8.59
CA LEU A 120 5.51 4.43 -9.38
C LEU A 120 5.42 4.10 -10.88
N GLY A 121 4.38 3.39 -11.32
CA GLY A 121 4.20 3.02 -12.72
C GLY A 121 4.91 1.72 -13.15
N PHE A 122 5.35 0.90 -12.21
CA PHE A 122 5.89 -0.44 -12.49
C PHE A 122 4.75 -1.46 -12.53
N TYR A 123 4.26 -1.74 -13.73
CA TYR A 123 3.20 -2.73 -13.96
C TYR A 123 3.22 -3.29 -15.38
#